data_c12d9b10e6c8d6681cfd9d2ca1a6c979
#
_entry.id   c12d9b10e6c8d6681cfd9d2ca1a6c979
#
_cell.length_a   1.000
_cell.length_b   1.000
_cell.length_c   1.000
_cell.angle_alpha   90.00
_cell.angle_beta   90.00
_cell.angle_gamma   90.00
#
_symmetry.space_group_name_H-M   'P 1'
#
loop_
_entity.id
_entity.type
_entity.pdbx_description
1 polymer ?
#
loop_
_entity_poly.entity_id
_entity_poly.type
_entity_poly.pdbx_seq_one_letter_code
_entity_poly.pdbx_strand_id
1 'polypeptide(L)'
;MSTTFLSDPAERLRASVVGIANRARGRRAAGAGAAIAWSDDLFVTSAHVVTASHATIVTRDGRAVPGDVVRRDAERDIAVVHAPGAGVPAVATANPATLRAGSLVFAVGHPFGVRDAVSVGVLQAVSPLPRGYGLNGKGSFVWIQADVRLAPGNSGGPLADAQGRVIGVAAMVVSGVALAVPVPDVERLLAGIT
;
A
#
# COMPACT_ATOMS: atom_id res chain seq x y z
N MET A 1 -12.08 26.35 16.02
CA MET A 1 -12.00 25.63 14.72
C MET A 1 -11.12 24.43 14.94
N SER A 2 -11.66 23.21 14.79
CA SER A 2 -10.93 21.97 15.11
C SER A 2 -9.79 21.72 14.12
N THR A 3 -8.58 21.50 14.65
CA THR A 3 -7.34 21.20 13.91
C THR A 3 -7.27 19.76 13.37
N THR A 4 -8.40 19.09 13.21
CA THR A 4 -8.56 17.65 12.94
C THR A 4 -8.64 17.29 11.46
N PHE A 5 -8.27 18.16 10.53
CA PHE A 5 -8.58 17.97 9.10
C PHE A 5 -8.01 16.70 8.49
N LEU A 6 -6.84 16.22 8.94
CA LEU A 6 -6.24 14.97 8.46
C LEU A 6 -6.03 13.92 9.55
N SER A 7 -6.10 14.27 10.81
CA SER A 7 -5.86 13.32 11.91
C SER A 7 -6.92 12.22 11.95
N ASP A 8 -8.20 12.58 11.80
CA ASP A 8 -9.31 11.61 11.86
C ASP A 8 -9.34 10.66 10.65
N PRO A 9 -9.19 11.13 9.38
CA PRO A 9 -9.00 10.24 8.24
C PRO A 9 -7.79 9.32 8.38
N ALA A 10 -6.66 9.85 8.85
CA ALA A 10 -5.44 9.06 9.04
C ALA A 10 -5.61 8.01 10.14
N GLU A 11 -6.27 8.33 11.26
CA GLU A 11 -6.50 7.38 12.35
C GLU A 11 -7.44 6.25 11.92
N ARG A 12 -8.49 6.56 11.14
CA ARG A 12 -9.35 5.52 10.55
C ARG A 12 -8.57 4.61 9.61
N LEU A 13 -7.73 5.19 8.74
CA LEU A 13 -6.93 4.41 7.79
C LEU A 13 -5.91 3.52 8.50
N ARG A 14 -5.27 4.01 9.56
CA ARG A 14 -4.32 3.24 10.38
C ARG A 14 -4.91 1.95 10.94
N ALA A 15 -6.21 1.93 11.24
CA ALA A 15 -6.88 0.73 11.73
C ALA A 15 -6.85 -0.43 10.73
N SER A 16 -6.74 -0.12 9.44
CA SER A 16 -6.73 -1.07 8.32
C SER A 16 -5.33 -1.34 7.74
N VAL A 17 -4.29 -0.74 8.34
CA VAL A 17 -2.90 -0.92 7.90
C VAL A 17 -2.18 -1.84 8.86
N VAL A 18 -1.47 -2.82 8.30
CA VAL A 18 -0.73 -3.83 9.07
C VAL A 18 0.71 -3.91 8.60
N GLY A 19 1.59 -4.39 9.48
CA GLY A 19 2.91 -4.81 9.06
C GLY A 19 2.85 -6.12 8.29
N ILE A 20 3.76 -6.30 7.33
CA ILE A 20 3.92 -7.57 6.63
C ILE A 20 5.40 -7.94 6.55
N ALA A 21 5.70 -9.22 6.77
CA ALA A 21 7.05 -9.74 6.71
C ALA A 21 7.08 -11.10 6.01
N ASN A 22 8.14 -11.37 5.26
CA ASN A 22 8.38 -12.70 4.71
C ASN A 22 8.66 -13.68 5.85
N ARG A 23 8.07 -14.87 5.80
CA ARG A 23 8.34 -15.92 6.76
C ARG A 23 9.68 -16.58 6.42
N ALA A 24 10.76 -16.16 7.05
CA ALA A 24 12.06 -16.84 6.96
C ALA A 24 12.17 -17.91 8.05
N ARG A 25 12.44 -19.16 7.68
CA ARG A 25 12.81 -20.21 8.66
C ARG A 25 14.12 -19.79 9.36
N GLY A 26 14.03 -19.40 10.63
CA GLY A 26 15.18 -19.24 11.50
C GLY A 26 16.02 -17.96 11.35
N ARG A 27 15.58 -16.96 10.59
CA ARG A 27 16.24 -15.64 10.46
C ARG A 27 15.25 -14.50 10.64
N ARG A 28 15.72 -13.34 11.13
CA ARG A 28 14.95 -12.08 11.07
C ARG A 28 14.46 -11.91 9.65
N ALA A 29 13.16 -11.64 9.50
CA ALA A 29 12.48 -11.55 8.22
C ALA A 29 13.25 -10.62 7.26
N ALA A 30 13.74 -11.17 6.17
CA ALA A 30 14.29 -10.40 5.07
C ALA A 30 13.09 -9.80 4.31
N GLY A 31 12.93 -8.48 4.38
CA GLY A 31 11.83 -7.74 3.77
C GLY A 31 10.66 -7.56 4.75
N ALA A 32 10.47 -6.32 5.16
CA ALA A 32 9.31 -5.87 5.91
C ALA A 32 8.71 -4.68 5.18
N GLY A 33 7.38 -4.59 5.16
CA GLY A 33 6.63 -3.51 4.55
C GLY A 33 5.31 -3.32 5.24
N ALA A 34 4.40 -2.64 4.59
CA ALA A 34 3.02 -2.49 5.00
C ALA A 34 2.10 -3.34 4.11
N ALA A 35 0.92 -3.62 4.60
CA ALA A 35 -0.18 -4.17 3.83
C ALA A 35 -1.49 -3.51 4.25
N ILE A 36 -2.48 -3.58 3.39
CA ILE A 36 -3.78 -2.94 3.52
C ILE A 36 -4.83 -4.04 3.62
N ALA A 37 -5.65 -4.05 4.66
CA ALA A 37 -6.81 -4.92 4.73
C ALA A 37 -7.83 -4.49 3.67
N TRP A 38 -8.02 -5.34 2.65
CA TRP A 38 -8.95 -5.06 1.55
C TRP A 38 -10.33 -5.66 1.78
N SER A 39 -10.36 -6.77 2.46
CA SER A 39 -11.53 -7.41 3.06
C SER A 39 -11.11 -8.07 4.36
N ASP A 40 -12.02 -8.77 5.02
CA ASP A 40 -11.79 -9.33 6.36
C ASP A 40 -10.53 -10.22 6.44
N ASP A 41 -10.24 -10.98 5.38
CA ASP A 41 -9.12 -11.92 5.34
C ASP A 41 -8.12 -11.67 4.20
N LEU A 42 -8.40 -10.70 3.29
CA LEU A 42 -7.52 -10.39 2.17
C LEU A 42 -6.74 -9.09 2.42
N PHE A 43 -5.44 -9.19 2.26
CA PHE A 43 -4.50 -8.08 2.41
C PHE A 43 -3.78 -7.81 1.09
N VAL A 44 -3.69 -6.55 0.72
CA VAL A 44 -2.94 -6.10 -0.46
C VAL A 44 -1.63 -5.47 -0.03
N THR A 45 -0.55 -5.80 -0.73
CA THR A 45 0.80 -5.27 -0.51
C THR A 45 1.56 -5.15 -1.82
N SER A 46 2.78 -4.62 -1.79
CA SER A 46 3.68 -4.65 -2.94
C SER A 46 4.28 -6.04 -3.16
N ALA A 47 4.39 -6.47 -4.43
CA ALA A 47 4.91 -7.79 -4.77
C ALA A 47 6.38 -7.99 -4.36
N HIS A 48 7.18 -6.92 -4.36
CA HIS A 48 8.59 -7.00 -3.93
C HIS A 48 8.73 -7.18 -2.41
N VAL A 49 7.70 -6.86 -1.63
CA VAL A 49 7.68 -7.07 -0.16
C VAL A 49 7.51 -8.54 0.17
N VAL A 50 6.68 -9.28 -0.60
CA VAL A 50 6.40 -10.70 -0.36
C VAL A 50 7.03 -11.55 -1.47
N THR A 51 8.20 -12.10 -1.21
CA THR A 51 8.98 -12.87 -2.21
C THR A 51 8.75 -14.39 -2.12
N ALA A 52 8.14 -14.86 -1.02
CA ALA A 52 7.78 -16.26 -0.79
C ALA A 52 6.27 -16.49 -0.98
N SER A 53 5.85 -17.75 -0.99
CA SER A 53 4.43 -18.15 -1.02
C SER A 53 3.69 -17.90 0.30
N HIS A 54 4.43 -17.63 1.38
CA HIS A 54 3.88 -17.38 2.72
C HIS A 54 4.42 -16.07 3.27
N ALA A 55 3.55 -15.34 3.97
CA ALA A 55 3.89 -14.12 4.67
C ALA A 55 3.33 -14.15 6.10
N THR A 56 3.76 -13.22 6.93
CA THR A 56 3.19 -12.98 8.25
C THR A 56 2.61 -11.58 8.28
N ILE A 57 1.33 -11.46 8.55
CA ILE A 57 0.66 -10.21 8.88
C ILE A 57 0.91 -9.90 10.35
N VAL A 58 1.36 -8.68 10.63
CA VAL A 58 1.55 -8.18 11.99
C VAL A 58 0.52 -7.10 12.26
N THR A 59 -0.49 -7.41 13.04
CA THR A 59 -1.58 -6.51 13.37
C THR A 59 -1.13 -5.38 14.32
N ARG A 60 -1.94 -4.35 14.47
CA ARG A 60 -1.61 -3.18 15.30
C ARG A 60 -1.38 -3.56 16.77
N ASP A 61 -2.11 -4.52 17.29
CA ASP A 61 -1.96 -5.07 18.64
C ASP A 61 -0.74 -6.03 18.79
N GLY A 62 0.00 -6.25 17.71
CA GLY A 62 1.21 -7.06 17.69
C GLY A 62 1.01 -8.55 17.46
N ARG A 63 -0.22 -9.00 17.18
CA ARG A 63 -0.46 -10.41 16.79
C ARG A 63 0.22 -10.70 15.46
N ALA A 64 0.83 -11.88 15.35
CA ALA A 64 1.42 -12.41 14.13
C ALA A 64 0.47 -13.46 13.53
N VAL A 65 -0.15 -13.13 12.41
CA VAL A 65 -1.10 -14.00 11.71
C VAL A 65 -0.42 -14.55 10.45
N PRO A 66 -0.30 -15.88 10.30
CA PRO A 66 0.23 -16.47 9.08
C PRO A 66 -0.73 -16.24 7.92
N GLY A 67 -0.19 -16.02 6.73
CA GLY A 67 -0.97 -15.84 5.51
C GLY A 67 -0.27 -16.44 4.31
N ASP A 68 -1.06 -16.74 3.29
CA ASP A 68 -0.65 -17.30 2.03
C ASP A 68 -0.74 -16.25 0.91
N VAL A 69 0.30 -16.14 0.09
CA VAL A 69 0.29 -15.29 -1.10
C VAL A 69 -0.56 -15.98 -2.17
N VAL A 70 -1.81 -15.54 -2.32
CA VAL A 70 -2.80 -16.16 -3.21
C VAL A 70 -2.77 -15.59 -4.62
N ARG A 71 -2.25 -14.36 -4.79
CA ARG A 71 -2.12 -13.72 -6.10
C ARG A 71 -0.90 -12.80 -6.11
N ARG A 72 -0.23 -12.71 -7.25
CA ARG A 72 0.93 -11.82 -7.42
C ARG A 72 1.05 -11.34 -8.86
N ASP A 73 1.16 -10.03 -9.02
CA ASP A 73 1.53 -9.37 -10.27
C ASP A 73 2.87 -8.63 -10.04
N ALA A 74 3.96 -9.25 -10.50
CA ALA A 74 5.30 -8.69 -10.35
C ALA A 74 5.55 -7.49 -11.29
N GLU A 75 4.81 -7.39 -12.40
CA GLU A 75 4.94 -6.29 -13.34
C GLU A 75 4.34 -5.01 -12.77
N ARG A 76 3.17 -5.10 -12.14
CA ARG A 76 2.50 -3.98 -11.45
C ARG A 76 2.96 -3.79 -10.02
N ASP A 77 3.78 -4.71 -9.51
CA ASP A 77 4.27 -4.70 -8.13
C ASP A 77 3.15 -4.78 -7.09
N ILE A 78 2.17 -5.66 -7.29
CA ILE A 78 1.07 -5.92 -6.36
C ILE A 78 1.04 -7.39 -5.99
N ALA A 79 0.69 -7.68 -4.74
CA ALA A 79 0.38 -9.03 -4.28
C ALA A 79 -0.82 -9.03 -3.32
N VAL A 80 -1.50 -10.16 -3.26
CA VAL A 80 -2.63 -10.41 -2.36
C VAL A 80 -2.25 -11.55 -1.43
N VAL A 81 -2.46 -11.33 -0.14
CA VAL A 81 -2.22 -12.29 0.94
C VAL A 81 -3.55 -12.62 1.60
N HIS A 82 -3.87 -13.89 1.67
CA HIS A 82 -5.01 -14.40 2.45
C HIS A 82 -4.52 -14.79 3.84
N ALA A 83 -5.04 -14.12 4.87
CA ALA A 83 -4.65 -14.31 6.27
C ALA A 83 -5.90 -14.35 7.17
N PRO A 84 -6.59 -15.51 7.22
CA PRO A 84 -7.84 -15.65 7.95
C PRO A 84 -7.65 -15.43 9.45
N GLY A 85 -8.63 -14.79 10.08
CA GLY A 85 -8.64 -14.51 11.51
C GLY A 85 -7.76 -13.32 11.93
N ALA A 86 -7.27 -12.51 10.99
CA ALA A 86 -6.53 -11.30 11.34
C ALA A 86 -7.42 -10.26 12.04
N GLY A 87 -8.71 -10.20 11.68
CA GLY A 87 -9.69 -9.33 12.34
C GLY A 87 -9.39 -7.84 12.17
N VAL A 88 -8.88 -7.46 10.99
CA VAL A 88 -8.52 -6.08 10.65
C VAL A 88 -9.59 -5.50 9.73
N PRO A 89 -10.17 -4.32 10.04
CA PRO A 89 -11.23 -3.75 9.24
C PRO A 89 -10.76 -3.40 7.82
N ALA A 90 -11.61 -3.64 6.84
CA ALA A 90 -11.33 -3.30 5.45
C ALA A 90 -11.28 -1.79 5.22
N VAL A 91 -10.48 -1.35 4.25
CA VAL A 91 -10.41 0.05 3.84
C VAL A 91 -11.60 0.47 2.98
N ALA A 92 -11.92 1.76 3.03
CA ALA A 92 -12.70 2.40 1.97
C ALA A 92 -11.77 2.80 0.82
N THR A 93 -12.22 2.61 -0.41
CA THR A 93 -11.45 2.95 -1.63
C THR A 93 -12.07 4.11 -2.39
N ALA A 94 -11.27 4.75 -3.25
CA ALA A 94 -11.72 5.74 -4.20
C ALA A 94 -10.97 5.61 -5.53
N ASN A 95 -11.62 5.98 -6.62
CA ASN A 95 -10.96 6.02 -7.93
C ASN A 95 -10.04 7.26 -8.01
N PRO A 96 -8.72 7.09 -8.20
CA PRO A 96 -7.79 8.21 -8.30
C PRO A 96 -8.09 9.15 -9.48
N ALA A 97 -8.78 8.69 -10.52
CA ALA A 97 -9.16 9.52 -11.66
C ALA A 97 -10.15 10.65 -11.31
N THR A 98 -10.79 10.58 -10.13
CA THR A 98 -11.67 11.66 -9.65
C THR A 98 -10.90 12.80 -8.99
N LEU A 99 -9.62 12.63 -8.72
CA LEU A 99 -8.75 13.62 -8.11
C LEU A 99 -8.06 14.48 -9.16
N ARG A 100 -7.64 15.68 -8.76
CA ARG A 100 -6.89 16.62 -9.61
C ARG A 100 -5.47 16.78 -9.06
N ALA A 101 -4.53 17.14 -9.93
CA ALA A 101 -3.20 17.55 -9.50
C ALA A 101 -3.32 18.68 -8.45
N GLY A 102 -2.52 18.60 -7.39
CA GLY A 102 -2.62 19.47 -6.22
C GLY A 102 -3.59 19.00 -5.13
N SER A 103 -4.39 17.94 -5.37
CA SER A 103 -5.21 17.34 -4.31
C SER A 103 -4.31 16.82 -3.18
N LEU A 104 -4.71 17.07 -1.92
CA LEU A 104 -4.03 16.51 -0.76
C LEU A 104 -4.16 14.99 -0.76
N VAL A 105 -3.03 14.34 -0.54
CA VAL A 105 -2.94 12.89 -0.36
C VAL A 105 -2.01 12.57 0.81
N PHE A 106 -2.18 11.41 1.43
CA PHE A 106 -1.29 10.95 2.47
C PHE A 106 -1.04 9.46 2.39
N ALA A 107 0.11 9.03 2.89
CA ALA A 107 0.50 7.64 2.99
C ALA A 107 0.59 7.23 4.46
N VAL A 108 0.24 5.98 4.75
CA VAL A 108 0.43 5.34 6.05
C VAL A 108 1.31 4.11 5.86
N GLY A 109 2.25 3.90 6.77
CA GLY A 109 3.12 2.73 6.71
C GLY A 109 3.98 2.59 7.96
N HIS A 110 5.03 1.76 7.85
CA HIS A 110 5.91 1.43 8.97
C HIS A 110 7.37 1.76 8.64
N PRO A 111 7.70 3.02 8.27
CA PRO A 111 9.05 3.37 7.85
C PRO A 111 10.06 3.06 8.94
N PHE A 112 11.11 2.30 8.58
CA PHE A 112 12.18 1.90 9.50
C PHE A 112 11.69 1.20 10.77
N GLY A 113 10.49 0.58 10.74
CA GLY A 113 9.86 -0.05 11.90
C GLY A 113 9.08 0.90 12.81
N VAL A 114 9.03 2.18 12.50
CA VAL A 114 8.13 3.15 13.16
C VAL A 114 6.70 2.85 12.71
N ARG A 115 5.88 2.35 13.62
CA ARG A 115 4.50 1.95 13.29
C ARG A 115 3.62 3.16 13.00
N ASP A 116 2.71 2.99 12.04
CA ASP A 116 1.61 3.89 11.73
C ASP A 116 2.05 5.33 11.40
N ALA A 117 3.25 5.49 10.84
CA ALA A 117 3.73 6.81 10.42
C ALA A 117 2.91 7.33 9.25
N VAL A 118 2.60 8.63 9.29
CA VAL A 118 1.85 9.33 8.24
C VAL A 118 2.77 10.31 7.53
N SER A 119 2.77 10.26 6.20
CA SER A 119 3.39 11.26 5.34
C SER A 119 2.32 11.94 4.50
N VAL A 120 2.34 13.26 4.44
CA VAL A 120 1.37 14.08 3.71
C VAL A 120 2.06 14.75 2.52
N GLY A 121 1.33 14.92 1.44
CA GLY A 121 1.79 15.62 0.25
C GLY A 121 0.64 15.89 -0.73
N VAL A 122 0.98 16.04 -2.00
CA VAL A 122 0.01 16.35 -3.06
C VAL A 122 0.11 15.37 -4.20
N LEU A 123 -1.03 15.09 -4.82
CA LEU A 123 -1.12 14.37 -6.08
C LEU A 123 -0.50 15.22 -7.19
N GLN A 124 0.44 14.67 -7.93
CA GLN A 124 1.04 15.32 -9.09
C GLN A 124 0.36 14.90 -10.39
N ALA A 125 0.16 13.59 -10.59
CA ALA A 125 -0.47 13.06 -11.79
C ALA A 125 -1.03 11.64 -11.55
N VAL A 126 -1.95 11.23 -12.42
CA VAL A 126 -2.38 9.85 -12.62
C VAL A 126 -2.19 9.55 -14.10
N SER A 127 -1.05 8.97 -14.47
CA SER A 127 -0.67 8.76 -15.87
C SER A 127 0.44 7.71 -16.01
N PRO A 128 0.70 7.20 -17.21
CA PRO A 128 1.92 6.46 -17.49
C PRO A 128 3.15 7.35 -17.28
N LEU A 129 4.27 6.74 -16.91
CA LEU A 129 5.54 7.44 -16.82
C LEU A 129 6.13 7.68 -18.21
N PRO A 130 6.86 8.79 -18.42
CA PRO A 130 7.60 9.01 -19.65
C PRO A 130 8.59 7.88 -19.95
N ARG A 131 8.84 7.62 -21.24
CA ARG A 131 9.87 6.65 -21.66
C ARG A 131 11.24 7.07 -21.11
N GLY A 132 11.99 6.09 -20.59
CA GLY A 132 13.33 6.34 -20.04
C GLY A 132 13.41 6.43 -18.51
N TYR A 133 12.30 6.39 -17.81
CA TYR A 133 12.28 6.40 -16.33
C TYR A 133 12.78 5.09 -15.66
N GLY A 134 13.50 4.25 -16.37
CA GLY A 134 14.27 3.14 -15.77
C GLY A 134 13.46 1.97 -15.17
N LEU A 135 12.17 1.89 -15.44
CA LEU A 135 11.30 0.87 -14.83
C LEU A 135 11.19 -0.45 -15.64
N ASN A 136 12.17 -0.76 -16.50
CA ASN A 136 12.22 -2.02 -17.25
C ASN A 136 10.88 -2.44 -17.88
N GLY A 137 10.23 -1.52 -18.63
CA GLY A 137 8.92 -1.74 -19.27
C GLY A 137 7.70 -1.33 -18.40
N LYS A 138 7.84 -1.13 -17.10
CA LYS A 138 6.75 -0.71 -16.20
C LYS A 138 6.24 0.73 -16.48
N GLY A 139 6.93 1.50 -17.31
CA GLY A 139 6.51 2.85 -17.72
C GLY A 139 5.22 2.91 -18.54
N SER A 140 4.75 1.78 -19.11
CA SER A 140 3.48 1.72 -19.85
C SER A 140 2.25 1.63 -18.94
N PHE A 141 2.41 1.30 -17.66
CA PHE A 141 1.31 1.27 -16.70
C PHE A 141 0.98 2.68 -16.20
N VAL A 142 -0.29 2.89 -15.87
CA VAL A 142 -0.72 4.09 -15.17
C VAL A 142 -0.22 4.02 -13.73
N TRP A 143 0.39 5.11 -13.28
CA TRP A 143 0.85 5.29 -11.91
C TRP A 143 0.19 6.50 -11.28
N ILE A 144 -0.09 6.43 -10.00
CA ILE A 144 -0.32 7.62 -9.20
C ILE A 144 1.06 8.19 -8.84
N GLN A 145 1.29 9.44 -9.23
CA GLN A 145 2.50 10.18 -8.95
C GLN A 145 2.20 11.23 -7.89
N ALA A 146 2.91 11.21 -6.79
CA ALA A 146 2.65 12.10 -5.67
C ALA A 146 3.95 12.63 -5.04
N ASP A 147 3.90 13.86 -4.55
CA ASP A 147 4.95 14.45 -3.71
C ASP A 147 4.65 14.07 -2.24
N VAL A 148 4.87 12.80 -1.93
CA VAL A 148 4.72 12.24 -0.58
C VAL A 148 6.03 11.57 -0.21
N ARG A 149 6.54 11.86 0.97
CA ARG A 149 7.77 11.20 1.43
C ARG A 149 7.49 9.75 1.77
N LEU A 150 8.06 8.84 0.98
CA LEU A 150 8.07 7.40 1.26
C LEU A 150 9.48 6.96 1.67
N ALA A 151 9.55 5.95 2.54
CA ALA A 151 10.78 5.32 3.00
C ALA A 151 10.60 3.80 3.06
N PRO A 152 11.68 3.01 3.16
CA PRO A 152 11.60 1.56 3.37
C PRO A 152 10.67 1.23 4.55
N GLY A 153 9.65 0.39 4.30
CA GLY A 153 8.56 0.09 5.22
C GLY A 153 7.22 0.74 4.87
N ASN A 154 7.19 1.71 3.95
CA ASN A 154 5.94 2.24 3.39
C ASN A 154 5.42 1.42 2.20
N SER A 155 6.30 0.65 1.54
CA SER A 155 5.92 -0.21 0.41
C SER A 155 4.79 -1.17 0.79
N GLY A 156 3.76 -1.23 -0.04
CA GLY A 156 2.55 -2.01 0.18
C GLY A 156 1.50 -1.31 1.06
N GLY A 157 1.83 -0.18 1.68
CA GLY A 157 0.88 0.65 2.42
C GLY A 157 -0.01 1.49 1.51
N PRO A 158 -1.09 2.08 2.07
CA PRO A 158 -2.01 2.91 1.31
C PRO A 158 -1.43 4.28 0.96
N LEU A 159 -1.76 4.75 -0.25
CA LEU A 159 -1.86 6.15 -0.58
C LEU A 159 -3.35 6.51 -0.59
N ALA A 160 -3.75 7.52 0.18
CA ALA A 160 -5.15 7.88 0.39
C ALA A 160 -5.43 9.35 0.05
N ASP A 161 -6.69 9.65 -0.26
CA ASP A 161 -7.19 11.02 -0.39
C ASP A 161 -7.41 11.68 0.97
N ALA A 162 -7.74 12.97 0.98
CA ALA A 162 -7.96 13.74 2.20
C ALA A 162 -9.12 13.21 3.09
N GLN A 163 -9.99 12.35 2.56
CA GLN A 163 -11.06 11.69 3.31
C GLN A 163 -10.63 10.35 3.93
N GLY A 164 -9.41 9.89 3.66
CA GLY A 164 -8.89 8.61 4.13
C GLY A 164 -9.30 7.41 3.29
N ARG A 165 -9.81 7.65 2.08
CA ARG A 165 -10.12 6.56 1.14
C ARG A 165 -8.85 6.21 0.35
N VAL A 166 -8.54 4.95 0.26
CA VAL A 166 -7.38 4.46 -0.49
C VAL A 166 -7.59 4.71 -1.98
N ILE A 167 -6.63 5.39 -2.61
CA ILE A 167 -6.58 5.63 -4.05
C ILE A 167 -5.56 4.74 -4.75
N GLY A 168 -4.59 4.21 -4.00
CA GLY A 168 -3.56 3.31 -4.51
C GLY A 168 -2.69 2.70 -3.43
N VAL A 169 -1.81 1.79 -3.88
CA VAL A 169 -0.84 1.05 -3.05
C VAL A 169 0.56 1.61 -3.31
N ALA A 170 1.21 2.13 -2.28
CA ALA A 170 2.56 2.69 -2.38
C ALA A 170 3.57 1.60 -2.80
N ALA A 171 4.28 1.84 -3.88
CA ALA A 171 5.20 0.89 -4.47
C ALA A 171 6.66 1.32 -4.34
N MET A 172 7.02 2.48 -4.87
CA MET A 172 8.42 2.90 -4.95
C MET A 172 8.57 4.41 -5.05
N VAL A 173 9.82 4.87 -4.99
CA VAL A 173 10.19 6.26 -5.28
C VAL A 173 11.12 6.28 -6.50
N VAL A 174 10.81 7.13 -7.48
CA VAL A 174 11.63 7.33 -8.67
C VAL A 174 11.94 8.81 -8.81
N SER A 175 13.21 9.16 -8.78
CA SER A 175 13.68 10.56 -8.89
C SER A 175 12.97 11.52 -7.90
N GLY A 176 12.70 11.05 -6.68
CA GLY A 176 12.03 11.84 -5.63
C GLY A 176 10.50 11.83 -5.68
N VAL A 177 9.89 11.25 -6.71
CA VAL A 177 8.44 11.13 -6.85
C VAL A 177 7.98 9.79 -6.29
N ALA A 178 7.00 9.80 -5.41
CA ALA A 178 6.35 8.59 -4.93
C ALA A 178 5.42 8.03 -6.00
N LEU A 179 5.54 6.74 -6.27
CA LEU A 179 4.69 6.00 -7.19
C LEU A 179 3.79 5.04 -6.43
N ALA A 180 2.50 5.06 -6.75
CA ALA A 180 1.55 4.09 -6.22
C ALA A 180 0.76 3.43 -7.35
N VAL A 181 0.42 2.16 -7.15
CA VAL A 181 -0.42 1.38 -8.05
C VAL A 181 -1.88 1.77 -7.83
N PRO A 182 -2.62 2.20 -8.86
CA PRO A 182 -4.00 2.67 -8.71
C PRO A 182 -4.98 1.57 -8.23
N VAL A 183 -5.99 1.96 -7.44
CA VAL A 183 -7.06 1.05 -6.98
C VAL A 183 -7.67 0.21 -8.10
N PRO A 184 -8.00 0.72 -9.31
CA PRO A 184 -8.54 -0.13 -10.38
C PRO A 184 -7.62 -1.28 -10.82
N ASP A 185 -6.30 -1.15 -10.68
CA ASP A 185 -5.36 -2.23 -10.96
C ASP A 185 -5.38 -3.28 -9.85
N VAL A 186 -5.52 -2.86 -8.60
CA VAL A 186 -5.70 -3.74 -7.44
C VAL A 186 -6.99 -4.54 -7.56
N GLU A 187 -8.10 -3.88 -7.86
CA GLU A 187 -9.42 -4.51 -8.04
C GLU A 187 -9.40 -5.55 -9.18
N ARG A 188 -8.68 -5.26 -10.27
CA ARG A 188 -8.48 -6.23 -11.36
C ARG A 188 -7.71 -7.47 -10.91
N LEU A 189 -6.71 -7.31 -10.06
CA LEU A 189 -5.95 -8.44 -9.49
C LEU A 189 -6.82 -9.28 -8.54
N LEU A 190 -7.69 -8.64 -7.78
CA LEU A 190 -8.61 -9.28 -6.83
C LEU A 190 -9.78 -10.01 -7.52
N ALA A 191 -10.12 -9.61 -8.74
CA ALA A 191 -11.24 -10.23 -9.49
C ALA A 191 -11.04 -11.75 -9.61
N GLY A 192 -12.04 -12.52 -9.14
CA GLY A 192 -12.03 -13.98 -9.14
C GLY A 192 -11.24 -14.62 -7.98
N ILE A 193 -10.89 -13.87 -6.95
CA ILE A 193 -10.54 -14.42 -5.64
C ILE A 193 -11.84 -14.52 -4.84
N THR A 194 -12.33 -15.72 -4.61
CA THR A 194 -13.49 -16.03 -3.75
C THR A 194 -13.02 -16.62 -2.44
#